data_20c7b5b2a18f58afa4e905ca431e1c2b
#
_entry.id   20c7b5b2a18f58afa4e905ca431e1c2b
#
_cell.length_a   1.000
_cell.length_b   1.000
_cell.length_c   1.000
_cell.angle_alpha   90.00
_cell.angle_beta   90.00
_cell.angle_gamma   90.00
#
_symmetry.space_group_name_H-M   'P 1'
#
loop_
_entity.id
_entity.type
_entity.pdbx_description
1 polymer ?
#
loop_
_entity_poly.entity_id
_entity_poly.type
_entity_poly.pdbx_seq_one_letter_code
_entity_poly.pdbx_strand_id
1 'polypeptide(L)'
;MVVDSSPNRTSHTPAIQFCCPLCQSPLIVGEKLWQCRGDNPQQRQHCFDVARQGYINLLPVQQKNSKHPGDSEAAVAARQRFLQAGFYQPLQEALADFCTALLPRGSHPNWLDI
;
A
#
# COMPACT_ATOMS: atom_id res chain seq x y z
N MET A 1 -40.21 9.28 -20.69
CA MET A 1 -39.85 9.05 -19.29
C MET A 1 -38.70 8.10 -19.26
N VAL A 2 -37.49 8.60 -19.08
CA VAL A 2 -36.29 7.78 -18.93
C VAL A 2 -36.06 7.65 -17.43
N VAL A 3 -36.24 6.46 -16.90
CA VAL A 3 -35.92 6.14 -15.50
C VAL A 3 -34.45 5.80 -15.46
N ASP A 4 -33.66 6.72 -14.98
CA ASP A 4 -32.24 6.54 -14.72
C ASP A 4 -32.07 5.69 -13.45
N SER A 5 -31.86 4.40 -13.67
CA SER A 5 -31.55 3.45 -12.60
C SER A 5 -30.05 3.33 -12.44
N SER A 6 -29.43 4.36 -11.90
CA SER A 6 -28.06 4.25 -11.41
C SER A 6 -28.06 3.44 -10.12
N PRO A 7 -27.39 2.28 -10.05
CA PRO A 7 -27.20 1.60 -8.79
C PRO A 7 -26.20 2.39 -7.95
N ASN A 8 -26.73 3.03 -6.93
CA ASN A 8 -25.97 3.64 -5.84
C ASN A 8 -25.13 2.55 -5.14
N ARG A 9 -23.89 2.37 -5.57
CA ARG A 9 -22.93 1.52 -4.90
C ARG A 9 -22.35 2.26 -3.68
N THR A 10 -23.10 2.34 -2.63
CA THR A 10 -22.55 2.60 -1.29
C THR A 10 -22.00 1.31 -0.70
N SER A 11 -20.92 0.79 -1.27
CA SER A 11 -20.09 -0.17 -0.56
C SER A 11 -19.09 0.61 0.28
N HIS A 12 -19.47 0.94 1.49
CA HIS A 12 -18.55 1.44 2.51
C HIS A 12 -17.68 0.29 3.04
N THR A 13 -16.81 -0.22 2.20
CA THR A 13 -15.59 -0.85 2.72
C THR A 13 -14.70 0.32 3.11
N PRO A 14 -14.26 0.45 4.37
CA PRO A 14 -13.30 1.47 4.72
C PRO A 14 -12.02 1.17 3.95
N ALA A 15 -11.82 1.88 2.85
CA ALA A 15 -10.59 1.79 2.09
C ALA A 15 -9.45 2.25 3.00
N ILE A 16 -8.36 1.46 3.07
CA ILE A 16 -7.15 1.91 3.74
C ILE A 16 -6.74 3.22 3.09
N GLN A 17 -6.69 4.28 3.90
CA GLN A 17 -6.30 5.59 3.44
C GLN A 17 -4.87 5.88 3.91
N PHE A 18 -3.98 6.07 2.95
CA PHE A 18 -2.62 6.52 3.24
C PHE A 18 -2.62 8.03 3.51
N CYS A 19 -1.79 8.45 4.47
CA CYS A 19 -1.59 9.85 4.81
C CYS A 19 -0.21 10.33 4.38
N CYS A 20 -0.13 11.61 4.06
CA CYS A 20 1.13 12.27 3.74
C CYS A 20 2.04 12.29 4.98
N PRO A 21 3.29 11.81 4.89
CA PRO A 21 4.20 11.80 6.04
C PRO A 21 4.65 13.21 6.48
N LEU A 22 4.42 14.22 5.66
CA LEU A 22 4.84 15.60 5.93
C LEU A 22 3.74 16.46 6.57
N CYS A 23 2.48 16.25 6.15
CA CYS A 23 1.35 17.07 6.63
C CYS A 23 0.17 16.25 7.16
N GLN A 24 0.26 14.92 7.13
CA GLN A 24 -0.76 13.97 7.58
C GLN A 24 -2.12 14.04 6.84
N SER A 25 -2.22 14.91 5.83
CA SER A 25 -3.40 14.95 4.97
C SER A 25 -3.54 13.67 4.14
N PRO A 26 -4.75 13.27 3.80
CA PRO A 26 -4.98 12.11 2.96
C PRO A 26 -4.22 12.18 1.63
N LEU A 27 -3.64 11.07 1.20
CA LEU A 27 -3.00 10.93 -0.10
C LEU A 27 -4.00 10.49 -1.15
N ILE A 28 -3.98 11.18 -2.28
CA ILE A 28 -4.66 10.77 -3.50
C ILE A 28 -3.71 9.84 -4.25
N VAL A 29 -4.14 8.59 -4.40
CA VAL A 29 -3.37 7.53 -5.05
C VAL A 29 -3.54 7.65 -6.56
N GLY A 30 -2.43 7.81 -7.29
CA GLY A 30 -2.39 7.81 -8.74
C GLY A 30 -1.40 6.76 -9.26
N GLU A 31 -1.46 6.47 -10.55
CA GLU A 31 -0.60 5.44 -11.17
C GLU A 31 0.89 5.84 -11.20
N LYS A 32 1.17 7.12 -11.39
CA LYS A 32 2.55 7.65 -11.53
C LYS A 32 2.95 8.56 -10.39
N LEU A 33 1.98 9.13 -9.71
CA LEU A 33 2.18 10.15 -8.70
C LEU A 33 1.13 10.03 -7.60
N TRP A 34 1.58 10.05 -6.35
CA TRP A 34 0.70 10.25 -5.20
C TRP A 34 0.88 11.66 -4.67
N GLN A 35 -0.22 12.31 -4.31
CA GLN A 35 -0.18 13.69 -3.82
C GLN A 35 -1.15 13.90 -2.65
N CYS A 36 -0.78 14.73 -1.70
CA CYS A 36 -1.72 15.11 -0.64
C CYS A 36 -2.69 16.19 -1.14
N ARG A 37 -3.89 16.24 -0.54
CA ARG A 37 -4.92 17.23 -0.91
C ARG A 37 -4.51 18.67 -0.59
N GLY A 38 -3.68 18.84 0.45
CA GLY A 38 -3.38 20.17 0.97
C GLY A 38 -4.65 20.80 1.55
N ASP A 39 -5.04 20.40 2.75
CA ASP A 39 -6.26 20.86 3.41
C ASP A 39 -6.21 22.34 3.79
N ASN A 40 -5.04 22.97 3.65
CA ASN A 40 -4.83 24.39 3.91
C ASN A 40 -4.33 25.08 2.64
N PRO A 41 -4.97 26.18 2.17
CA PRO A 41 -4.54 26.93 0.98
C PRO A 41 -3.09 27.44 1.03
N GLN A 42 -2.50 27.52 2.23
CA GLN A 42 -1.13 27.94 2.46
C GLN A 42 -0.13 26.77 2.48
N GLN A 43 -0.60 25.52 2.52
CA GLN A 43 0.26 24.34 2.48
C GLN A 43 0.47 23.90 1.03
N ARG A 44 1.76 23.81 0.66
CA ARG A 44 2.11 23.21 -0.63
C ARG A 44 1.68 21.75 -0.66
N GLN A 45 1.10 21.34 -1.76
CA GLN A 45 0.86 19.92 -2.02
C GLN A 45 2.19 19.18 -2.07
N HIS A 46 2.27 18.11 -1.29
CA HIS A 46 3.42 17.20 -1.34
C HIS A 46 3.13 16.09 -2.34
N CYS A 47 4.11 15.84 -3.19
CA CYS A 47 4.03 14.86 -4.26
C CYS A 47 5.09 13.79 -4.07
N PHE A 48 4.73 12.55 -4.37
CA PHE A 48 5.59 11.38 -4.27
C PHE A 48 5.48 10.56 -5.55
N ASP A 49 6.59 10.40 -6.25
CA ASP A 49 6.62 9.66 -7.51
C ASP A 49 6.52 8.15 -7.26
N VAL A 50 5.75 7.48 -8.11
CA VAL A 50 5.72 6.01 -8.16
C VAL A 50 6.91 5.55 -8.99
N ALA A 51 7.76 4.72 -8.40
CA ALA A 51 8.90 4.14 -9.08
C ALA A 51 8.45 3.23 -10.24
N ARG A 52 9.31 3.05 -11.24
CA ARG A 52 9.04 2.16 -12.39
C ARG A 52 8.67 0.74 -11.97
N GLN A 53 9.18 0.27 -10.82
CA GLN A 53 8.91 -1.04 -10.24
C GLN A 53 7.56 -1.13 -9.50
N GLY A 54 6.80 -0.04 -9.43
CA GLY A 54 5.46 0.00 -8.81
C GLY A 54 5.43 0.32 -7.31
N TYR A 55 6.57 0.63 -6.68
CA TYR A 55 6.59 1.07 -5.28
C TYR A 55 6.66 2.59 -5.18
N ILE A 56 6.29 3.12 -4.03
CA ILE A 56 6.38 4.54 -3.70
C ILE A 56 7.28 4.74 -2.48
N ASN A 57 8.14 5.75 -2.54
CA ASN A 57 8.97 6.14 -1.41
C ASN A 57 8.35 7.35 -0.71
N LEU A 58 7.80 7.12 0.47
CA LEU A 58 7.19 8.15 1.31
C LEU A 58 8.19 8.79 2.29
N LEU A 59 9.44 8.31 2.33
CA LEU A 59 10.48 8.87 3.17
C LEU A 59 11.16 10.04 2.44
N PRO A 60 11.03 11.30 2.92
CA PRO A 60 11.72 12.43 2.33
C PRO A 60 13.24 12.26 2.40
N VAL A 61 13.93 12.71 1.35
CA VAL A 61 15.40 12.60 1.25
C VAL A 61 16.10 13.24 2.43
N GLN A 62 15.56 14.36 2.93
CA GLN A 62 16.10 15.08 4.09
C GLN A 62 16.02 14.30 5.41
N GLN A 63 15.11 13.33 5.50
CA GLN A 63 14.92 12.49 6.68
C GLN A 63 15.67 11.15 6.59
N LYS A 64 16.38 10.94 5.49
CA LYS A 64 17.17 9.73 5.30
C LYS A 64 18.50 9.85 6.08
N ASN A 65 18.53 9.28 7.28
CA ASN A 65 19.68 9.35 8.18
C ASN A 65 20.75 8.28 7.91
N SER A 66 20.48 7.32 7.04
CA SER A 66 21.42 6.22 6.73
C SER A 66 21.79 6.20 5.25
N LYS A 67 23.08 6.03 4.98
CA LYS A 67 23.60 5.84 3.62
C LYS A 67 23.20 4.46 3.06
N HIS A 68 23.03 3.47 3.94
CA HIS A 68 22.68 2.09 3.61
C HIS A 68 21.53 1.64 4.51
N PRO A 69 20.28 2.10 4.26
CA PRO A 69 19.13 1.69 5.04
C PRO A 69 18.71 0.28 4.63
N GLY A 70 18.57 -0.61 5.61
CA GLY A 70 18.08 -1.96 5.39
C GLY A 70 19.10 -2.94 4.81
N ASP A 71 18.61 -4.02 4.25
CA ASP A 71 19.41 -5.08 3.65
C ASP A 71 20.11 -4.61 2.36
N SER A 72 21.27 -5.18 2.08
CA SER A 72 21.94 -4.97 0.79
C SER A 72 21.12 -5.56 -0.36
N GLU A 73 21.32 -5.05 -1.58
CA GLU A 73 20.66 -5.58 -2.78
C GLU A 73 20.93 -7.10 -2.95
N ALA A 74 22.16 -7.54 -2.64
CA ALA A 74 22.54 -8.95 -2.69
C ALA A 74 21.77 -9.78 -1.66
N ALA A 75 21.54 -9.26 -0.45
CA ALA A 75 20.76 -9.94 0.59
C ALA A 75 19.28 -10.06 0.19
N VAL A 76 18.70 -8.99 -0.37
CA VAL A 76 17.33 -9.00 -0.88
C VAL A 76 17.16 -10.01 -2.01
N ALA A 77 18.09 -10.03 -2.97
CA ALA A 77 18.08 -10.99 -4.07
C ALA A 77 18.25 -12.43 -3.58
N ALA A 78 19.10 -12.67 -2.58
CA ALA A 78 19.27 -14.00 -1.98
C ALA A 78 17.99 -14.48 -1.27
N ARG A 79 17.32 -13.60 -0.52
CA ARG A 79 16.02 -13.88 0.12
C ARG A 79 14.95 -14.20 -0.92
N GLN A 80 14.88 -13.42 -1.98
CA GLN A 80 13.93 -13.67 -3.06
C GLN A 80 14.14 -15.04 -3.71
N ARG A 81 15.39 -15.40 -4.04
CA ARG A 81 15.70 -16.74 -4.60
C ARG A 81 15.30 -17.85 -3.64
N PHE A 82 15.58 -17.69 -2.35
CA PHE A 82 15.22 -18.66 -1.32
C PHE A 82 13.70 -18.87 -1.22
N LEU A 83 12.94 -17.77 -1.22
CA LEU A 83 11.47 -17.83 -1.17
C LEU A 83 10.88 -18.44 -2.45
N GLN A 84 11.42 -18.08 -3.63
CA GLN A 84 11.00 -18.66 -4.92
C GLN A 84 11.33 -20.14 -5.05
N ALA A 85 12.32 -20.65 -4.33
CA ALA A 85 12.64 -22.08 -4.26
C ALA A 85 11.57 -22.91 -3.53
N GLY A 86 10.57 -22.27 -2.91
CA GLY A 86 9.40 -22.93 -2.34
C GLY A 86 9.60 -23.51 -0.94
N PHE A 87 10.72 -23.24 -0.26
CA PHE A 87 10.99 -23.79 1.09
C PHE A 87 9.94 -23.40 2.12
N TYR A 88 9.33 -22.20 1.97
CA TYR A 88 8.26 -21.71 2.84
C TYR A 88 6.84 -21.96 2.29
N GLN A 89 6.70 -22.63 1.16
CA GLN A 89 5.38 -22.84 0.55
C GLN A 89 4.41 -23.56 1.50
N PRO A 90 4.79 -24.63 2.21
CA PRO A 90 3.86 -25.28 3.15
C PRO A 90 3.38 -24.36 4.27
N LEU A 91 4.24 -23.46 4.76
CA LEU A 91 3.87 -22.46 5.76
C LEU A 91 2.92 -21.41 5.17
N GLN A 92 3.18 -20.94 3.96
CA GLN A 92 2.33 -19.98 3.28
C GLN A 92 0.92 -20.54 3.05
N GLU A 93 0.80 -21.78 2.61
CA GLU A 93 -0.46 -22.48 2.42
C GLU A 93 -1.21 -22.63 3.75
N ALA A 94 -0.55 -23.11 4.81
CA ALA A 94 -1.15 -23.22 6.12
C ALA A 94 -1.64 -21.89 6.69
N LEU A 95 -0.87 -20.81 6.51
CA LEU A 95 -1.29 -19.47 6.92
C LEU A 95 -2.46 -18.94 6.10
N ALA A 96 -2.47 -19.17 4.79
CA ALA A 96 -3.56 -18.77 3.92
C ALA A 96 -4.88 -19.47 4.32
N ASP A 97 -4.82 -20.78 4.57
CA ASP A 97 -5.97 -21.57 5.03
C ASP A 97 -6.46 -21.08 6.39
N PHE A 98 -5.56 -20.85 7.32
CA PHE A 98 -5.89 -20.32 8.65
C PHE A 98 -6.57 -18.96 8.56
N CYS A 99 -5.98 -18.02 7.80
CA CYS A 99 -6.55 -16.70 7.59
C CYS A 99 -7.93 -16.78 6.94
N THR A 100 -8.08 -17.62 5.92
CA THR A 100 -9.36 -17.83 5.22
C THR A 100 -10.44 -18.37 6.17
N ALA A 101 -10.08 -19.27 7.06
CA ALA A 101 -11.00 -19.84 8.05
C ALA A 101 -11.48 -18.82 9.10
N LEU A 102 -10.65 -17.79 9.40
CA LEU A 102 -11.00 -16.72 10.34
C LEU A 102 -11.90 -15.64 9.73
N LEU A 103 -11.95 -15.55 8.40
CA LEU A 103 -12.68 -14.48 7.73
C LEU A 103 -14.14 -14.84 7.54
N PRO A 104 -15.08 -13.91 7.77
CA PRO A 104 -16.47 -14.10 7.41
C PRO A 104 -16.61 -14.31 5.90
N ARG A 105 -17.49 -15.20 5.50
CA ARG A 105 -17.77 -15.45 4.08
C ARG A 105 -18.24 -14.18 3.39
N GLY A 106 -17.63 -13.88 2.23
CA GLY A 106 -17.96 -12.68 1.45
C GLY A 106 -17.37 -11.38 1.99
N SER A 107 -16.51 -11.44 2.99
CA SER A 107 -15.79 -10.26 3.47
C SER A 107 -14.63 -9.90 2.52
N HIS A 108 -14.37 -8.59 2.40
CA HIS A 108 -13.19 -8.06 1.72
C HIS A 108 -12.31 -7.37 2.78
N PRO A 109 -11.51 -8.14 3.54
CA PRO A 109 -10.72 -7.57 4.62
C PRO A 109 -9.57 -6.73 4.07
N ASN A 110 -9.22 -5.70 4.84
CA ASN A 110 -7.98 -4.98 4.64
C ASN A 110 -6.87 -5.65 5.45
N TRP A 111 -5.74 -5.90 4.83
CA TRP A 111 -4.56 -6.47 5.46
C TRP A 111 -3.46 -5.43 5.56
N LEU A 112 -2.80 -5.37 6.69
CA LEU A 112 -1.61 -4.56 6.90
C LEU A 112 -0.53 -5.46 7.49
N ASP A 113 0.58 -5.56 6.77
CA ASP A 113 1.81 -6.19 7.23
C ASP A 113 2.80 -5.10 7.66
N ILE A 114 3.28 -5.15 8.90
CA ILE A 114 4.14 -4.15 9.54
C ILE A 114 5.42 -4.78 10.12
#